data_add50a7a3ffd850b46cd0db4eb0e2655
#
_entry.id   add50a7a3ffd850b46cd0db4eb0e2655
#
_cell.length_a   1.000
_cell.length_b   1.000
_cell.length_c   1.000
_cell.angle_alpha   90.00
_cell.angle_beta   90.00
_cell.angle_gamma   90.00
#
_symmetry.space_group_name_H-M   'P 1'
#
loop_
_entity.id
_entity.type
_entity.pdbx_description
1 polymer ?
#
loop_
_entity_poly.entity_id
_entity_poly.type
_entity_poly.pdbx_seq_one_letter_code
_entity_poly.pdbx_strand_id
1 'polypeptide(L)'
;MLIFPAIDLMDGKAVRLEQGRRETAKVYSDRPSELAVKFAQAGAPRLHVVDLDAAFSGGAKHNRETIAEIAAATTMEVEVGGGIRSVEDCERLFTLGARYAVLGTAAIKTPEIVEALCETFPRRIVVAVDARHGKVAVEGWTEATARDAVEIGASVAGMGAAAVLYTDIGRDGMRTGPNLEATARLARRIAPCPVIASGGVARLEDIDDTRRTGAFSVVIGRAIYEGAFTVEQAIARAALAPGP
;
A
#
# COMPACT_ATOMS: atom_id res chain seq x y z
N MET A 1 -12.68 -9.15 -5.23
CA MET A 1 -11.44 -8.43 -4.93
C MET A 1 -11.77 -7.22 -4.07
N LEU A 2 -10.94 -6.82 -3.09
CA LEU A 2 -11.18 -5.64 -2.26
C LEU A 2 -10.51 -4.40 -2.86
N ILE A 3 -11.10 -3.22 -2.58
CA ILE A 3 -10.59 -1.91 -2.98
C ILE A 3 -10.06 -1.18 -1.75
N PHE A 4 -8.80 -0.77 -1.78
CA PHE A 4 -8.16 0.00 -0.73
C PHE A 4 -7.84 1.40 -1.27
N PRO A 5 -8.62 2.43 -0.96
CA PRO A 5 -8.22 3.80 -1.25
C PRO A 5 -6.95 4.14 -0.47
N ALA A 6 -6.14 5.04 -1.02
CA ALA A 6 -4.86 5.42 -0.42
C ALA A 6 -4.82 6.90 -0.02
N ILE A 7 -4.20 7.18 1.13
CA ILE A 7 -3.84 8.52 1.59
C ILE A 7 -2.33 8.56 1.86
N ASP A 8 -1.61 9.39 1.13
CA ASP A 8 -0.21 9.70 1.43
C ASP A 8 -0.17 10.96 2.30
N LEU A 9 0.58 10.92 3.39
CA LEU A 9 0.68 12.03 4.35
C LEU A 9 2.03 12.72 4.23
N MET A 10 2.00 14.04 4.11
CA MET A 10 3.17 14.93 4.17
C MET A 10 2.76 16.22 4.87
N ASP A 11 3.51 16.62 5.89
CA ASP A 11 3.24 17.81 6.71
C ASP A 11 1.79 17.86 7.23
N GLY A 12 1.23 16.71 7.64
CA GLY A 12 -0.14 16.58 8.14
C GLY A 12 -1.24 16.62 7.08
N LYS A 13 -0.90 16.68 5.80
CA LYS A 13 -1.84 16.83 4.68
C LYS A 13 -1.89 15.58 3.82
N ALA A 14 -3.03 15.37 3.16
CA ALA A 14 -3.14 14.33 2.13
C ALA A 14 -2.56 14.83 0.81
N VAL A 15 -1.56 14.13 0.31
CA VAL A 15 -0.84 14.47 -0.92
C VAL A 15 -0.81 13.30 -1.89
N ARG A 16 -0.38 13.55 -3.12
CA ARG A 16 0.03 12.51 -4.08
C ARG A 16 1.32 12.93 -4.76
N LEU A 17 2.20 11.96 -4.94
CA LEU A 17 3.46 12.11 -5.66
C LEU A 17 3.35 11.48 -7.05
N GLU A 18 4.22 11.86 -7.96
CA GLU A 18 4.47 11.17 -9.23
C GLU A 18 5.74 10.33 -9.10
N GLN A 19 5.59 9.01 -9.21
CA GLN A 19 6.70 8.05 -9.08
C GLN A 19 7.55 8.25 -7.81
N GLY A 20 6.89 8.60 -6.68
CA GLY A 20 7.54 8.80 -5.38
C GLY A 20 8.40 10.07 -5.26
N ARG A 21 8.41 10.96 -6.25
CA ARG A 21 9.25 12.17 -6.23
C ARG A 21 8.62 13.26 -5.36
N ARG A 22 9.31 13.64 -4.29
CA ARG A 22 8.85 14.60 -3.28
C ARG A 22 8.51 15.98 -3.88
N GLU A 23 9.28 16.44 -4.84
CA GLU A 23 9.11 17.72 -5.52
C GLU A 23 7.85 17.82 -6.38
N THR A 24 7.21 16.67 -6.66
CA THR A 24 5.94 16.60 -7.39
C THR A 24 4.72 16.58 -6.49
N ALA A 25 4.89 16.78 -5.18
CA ALA A 25 3.82 16.70 -4.20
C ALA A 25 2.68 17.67 -4.53
N LYS A 26 1.49 17.12 -4.73
CA LYS A 26 0.25 17.88 -4.90
C LYS A 26 -0.65 17.61 -3.71
N VAL A 27 -1.06 18.68 -3.02
CA VAL A 27 -2.01 18.59 -1.90
C VAL A 27 -3.43 18.43 -2.42
N TYR A 28 -4.16 17.46 -1.86
CA TYR A 28 -5.56 17.19 -2.16
C TYR A 28 -6.50 17.45 -0.98
N SER A 29 -5.99 17.42 0.25
CA SER A 29 -6.77 17.75 1.43
C SER A 29 -5.85 18.20 2.58
N ASP A 30 -6.27 19.29 3.26
CA ASP A 30 -5.67 19.72 4.52
C ASP A 30 -6.25 18.94 5.72
N ARG A 31 -7.27 18.11 5.50
CA ARG A 31 -7.98 17.33 6.52
C ARG A 31 -8.08 15.85 6.10
N PRO A 32 -7.00 15.06 6.26
CA PRO A 32 -6.98 13.66 5.84
C PRO A 32 -8.04 12.79 6.54
N SER A 33 -8.41 13.09 7.78
CA SER A 33 -9.45 12.37 8.53
C SER A 33 -10.85 12.52 7.89
N GLU A 34 -11.20 13.70 7.37
CA GLU A 34 -12.48 13.89 6.64
C GLU A 34 -12.50 13.08 5.33
N LEU A 35 -11.33 12.95 4.69
CA LEU A 35 -11.20 12.13 3.48
C LEU A 35 -11.37 10.64 3.80
N ALA A 36 -10.80 10.18 4.92
CA ALA A 36 -10.98 8.81 5.41
C ALA A 36 -12.46 8.50 5.71
N VAL A 37 -13.20 9.44 6.32
CA VAL A 37 -14.65 9.32 6.54
C VAL A 37 -15.40 9.15 5.22
N LYS A 38 -15.07 9.93 4.18
CA LYS A 38 -15.70 9.79 2.86
C LYS A 38 -15.43 8.40 2.24
N PHE A 39 -14.22 7.89 2.37
CA PHE A 39 -13.89 6.56 1.86
C PHE A 39 -14.61 5.44 2.63
N ALA A 40 -14.77 5.59 3.96
CA ALA A 40 -15.56 4.66 4.76
C ALA A 40 -17.05 4.68 4.37
N GLN A 41 -17.62 5.88 4.18
CA GLN A 41 -19.01 6.05 3.73
C GLN A 41 -19.25 5.45 2.34
N ALA A 42 -18.22 5.49 1.47
CA ALA A 42 -18.23 4.83 0.17
C ALA A 42 -18.17 3.28 0.26
N GLY A 43 -17.97 2.72 1.45
CA GLY A 43 -17.96 1.28 1.70
C GLY A 43 -16.59 0.63 1.58
N ALA A 44 -15.48 1.38 1.57
CA ALA A 44 -14.15 0.81 1.55
C ALA A 44 -13.89 -0.01 2.84
N PRO A 45 -13.37 -1.25 2.74
CA PRO A 45 -13.14 -2.08 3.92
C PRO A 45 -11.83 -1.74 4.63
N ARG A 46 -10.87 -1.19 3.91
CA ARG A 46 -9.52 -0.85 4.41
C ARG A 46 -9.00 0.41 3.75
N LEU A 47 -8.24 1.18 4.51
CA LEU A 47 -7.52 2.37 4.06
C LEU A 47 -6.02 2.11 4.06
N HIS A 48 -5.35 2.38 2.95
CA HIS A 48 -3.90 2.38 2.84
C HIS A 48 -3.37 3.78 3.15
N VAL A 49 -2.52 3.90 4.17
CA VAL A 49 -1.91 5.18 4.58
C VAL A 49 -0.40 5.09 4.47
N VAL A 50 0.23 6.09 3.85
CA VAL A 50 1.69 6.20 3.78
C VAL A 50 2.16 7.46 4.50
N ASP A 51 2.96 7.31 5.55
CA ASP A 51 3.66 8.41 6.20
C ASP A 51 4.94 8.74 5.40
N LEU A 52 4.81 9.67 4.45
CA LEU A 52 5.93 10.07 3.59
C LEU A 52 7.02 10.81 4.36
N ASP A 53 6.66 11.60 5.38
CA ASP A 53 7.66 12.27 6.22
C ASP A 53 8.53 11.25 6.96
N ALA A 54 7.92 10.19 7.52
CA ALA A 54 8.66 9.12 8.16
C ALA A 54 9.49 8.30 7.16
N ALA A 55 8.95 8.06 5.96
CA ALA A 55 9.66 7.34 4.90
C ALA A 55 10.92 8.10 4.45
N PHE A 56 10.79 9.39 4.15
CA PHE A 56 11.89 10.22 3.63
C PHE A 56 12.91 10.65 4.69
N SER A 57 12.48 10.83 5.96
CA SER A 57 13.36 11.26 7.04
C SER A 57 14.05 10.11 7.77
N GLY A 58 13.81 8.88 7.35
CA GLY A 58 14.31 7.74 8.08
C GLY A 58 13.69 7.55 9.46
N GLY A 59 12.43 8.01 9.63
CA GLY A 59 11.71 7.94 10.89
C GLY A 59 11.98 9.10 11.85
N ALA A 60 12.73 10.14 11.44
CA ALA A 60 12.97 11.31 12.27
C ALA A 60 11.77 12.26 12.36
N LYS A 61 10.93 12.30 11.31
CA LYS A 61 9.72 13.10 11.22
C LYS A 61 8.53 12.18 10.97
N HIS A 62 7.36 12.45 11.57
CA HIS A 62 6.18 11.61 11.51
C HIS A 62 4.88 12.40 11.47
N ASN A 63 3.85 11.81 10.86
CA ASN A 63 2.46 12.29 10.87
C ASN A 63 1.59 11.53 11.89
N ARG A 64 2.12 11.21 13.07
CA ARG A 64 1.46 10.35 14.08
C ARG A 64 0.11 10.85 14.53
N GLU A 65 -0.02 12.15 14.79
CA GLU A 65 -1.28 12.78 15.19
C GLU A 65 -2.33 12.62 14.11
N THR A 66 -1.98 12.90 12.85
CA THR A 66 -2.87 12.74 11.70
C THR A 66 -3.28 11.26 11.49
N ILE A 67 -2.36 10.31 11.70
CA ILE A 67 -2.67 8.88 11.62
C ILE A 67 -3.67 8.48 12.71
N ALA A 68 -3.49 8.97 13.95
CA ALA A 68 -4.42 8.72 15.05
C ALA A 68 -5.81 9.32 14.76
N GLU A 69 -5.87 10.56 14.22
CA GLU A 69 -7.12 11.19 13.80
C GLU A 69 -7.83 10.38 12.71
N ILE A 70 -7.10 9.91 11.69
CA ILE A 70 -7.65 9.06 10.64
C ILE A 70 -8.21 7.78 11.25
N ALA A 71 -7.44 7.08 12.07
CA ALA A 71 -7.86 5.80 12.66
C ALA A 71 -9.09 5.96 13.56
N ALA A 72 -9.18 7.06 14.32
CA ALA A 72 -10.33 7.35 15.18
C ALA A 72 -11.58 7.78 14.39
N ALA A 73 -11.41 8.39 13.21
CA ALA A 73 -12.51 8.92 12.40
C ALA A 73 -13.20 7.88 11.51
N THR A 74 -12.64 6.67 11.36
CA THR A 74 -13.15 5.67 10.43
C THR A 74 -13.36 4.30 11.07
N THR A 75 -14.29 3.52 10.51
CA THR A 75 -14.48 2.10 10.84
C THR A 75 -13.69 1.16 9.93
N MET A 76 -12.99 1.69 8.92
CA MET A 76 -12.12 0.89 8.06
C MET A 76 -10.93 0.34 8.85
N GLU A 77 -10.45 -0.83 8.47
CA GLU A 77 -9.11 -1.24 8.90
C GLU A 77 -8.07 -0.30 8.28
N VAL A 78 -7.17 0.26 9.09
CA VAL A 78 -6.11 1.15 8.60
C VAL A 78 -4.81 0.37 8.52
N GLU A 79 -4.19 0.31 7.34
CA GLU A 79 -2.82 -0.15 7.16
C GLU A 79 -1.90 1.05 6.95
N VAL A 80 -0.76 1.08 7.68
CA VAL A 80 0.15 2.23 7.67
C VAL A 80 1.55 1.79 7.28
N GLY A 81 2.10 2.46 6.27
CA GLY A 81 3.50 2.34 5.85
C GLY A 81 4.27 3.64 6.03
N GLY A 82 5.59 3.55 5.96
CA GLY A 82 6.51 4.67 6.08
C GLY A 82 7.33 4.65 7.38
N GLY A 83 8.64 4.54 7.25
CA GLY A 83 9.60 4.68 8.35
C GLY A 83 9.65 3.57 9.38
N ILE A 84 8.96 2.44 9.20
CA ILE A 84 8.90 1.31 10.15
C ILE A 84 10.19 0.50 10.06
N ARG A 85 10.89 0.33 11.20
CA ARG A 85 12.20 -0.33 11.30
C ARG A 85 12.38 -1.21 12.53
N SER A 86 11.43 -1.21 13.46
CA SER A 86 11.56 -1.95 14.72
C SER A 86 10.19 -2.44 15.23
N VAL A 87 10.23 -3.27 16.28
CA VAL A 87 9.06 -3.71 17.02
C VAL A 87 8.33 -2.52 17.63
N GLU A 88 9.08 -1.58 18.21
CA GLU A 88 8.55 -0.39 18.87
C GLU A 88 7.84 0.54 17.88
N ASP A 89 8.27 0.59 16.61
CA ASP A 89 7.56 1.35 15.58
C ASP A 89 6.19 0.73 15.29
N CYS A 90 6.12 -0.59 15.19
CA CYS A 90 4.85 -1.31 15.02
C CYS A 90 3.93 -1.13 16.23
N GLU A 91 4.44 -1.27 17.47
CA GLU A 91 3.67 -1.06 18.69
C GLU A 91 3.05 0.35 18.74
N ARG A 92 3.86 1.36 18.40
CA ARG A 92 3.39 2.74 18.31
C ARG A 92 2.26 2.90 17.31
N LEU A 93 2.41 2.37 16.09
CA LEU A 93 1.36 2.45 15.08
C LEU A 93 0.07 1.74 15.52
N PHE A 94 0.20 0.58 16.15
CA PHE A 94 -0.95 -0.15 16.66
C PHE A 94 -1.65 0.58 17.81
N THR A 95 -0.91 1.28 18.66
CA THR A 95 -1.46 2.16 19.71
C THR A 95 -2.21 3.35 19.12
N LEU A 96 -1.81 3.86 17.95
CA LEU A 96 -2.52 4.92 17.21
C LEU A 96 -3.79 4.42 16.49
N GLY A 97 -4.07 3.12 16.53
CA GLY A 97 -5.26 2.52 15.92
C GLY A 97 -5.03 1.85 14.56
N ALA A 98 -3.80 1.79 14.06
CA ALA A 98 -3.50 1.02 12.86
C ALA A 98 -3.79 -0.47 13.07
N ARG A 99 -4.40 -1.12 12.09
CA ARG A 99 -4.63 -2.58 12.10
C ARG A 99 -3.43 -3.34 11.55
N TYR A 100 -2.76 -2.80 10.54
CA TYR A 100 -1.59 -3.40 9.88
C TYR A 100 -0.45 -2.40 9.80
N ALA A 101 0.78 -2.92 9.92
CA ALA A 101 2.02 -2.21 9.64
C ALA A 101 2.57 -2.69 8.29
N VAL A 102 2.94 -1.74 7.41
CA VAL A 102 3.47 -2.04 6.08
C VAL A 102 4.97 -1.73 6.07
N LEU A 103 5.78 -2.79 6.00
CA LEU A 103 7.23 -2.69 5.94
C LEU A 103 7.69 -2.64 4.48
N GLY A 104 8.54 -1.66 4.14
CA GLY A 104 9.20 -1.56 2.84
C GLY A 104 10.69 -1.87 2.93
N THR A 105 11.53 -0.84 2.87
CA THR A 105 12.99 -0.92 2.84
C THR A 105 13.60 -1.83 3.91
N ALA A 106 13.10 -1.77 5.16
CA ALA A 106 13.60 -2.57 6.26
C ALA A 106 13.47 -4.07 5.99
N ALA A 107 12.34 -4.51 5.40
CA ALA A 107 12.13 -5.91 5.04
C ALA A 107 13.12 -6.42 3.98
N ILE A 108 13.66 -5.53 3.16
CA ILE A 108 14.59 -5.87 2.09
C ILE A 108 16.04 -5.84 2.58
N LYS A 109 16.39 -4.84 3.41
CA LYS A 109 17.77 -4.66 3.93
C LYS A 109 18.09 -5.57 5.12
N THR A 110 17.09 -5.85 5.94
CA THR A 110 17.21 -6.64 7.19
C THR A 110 16.05 -7.64 7.27
N PRO A 111 16.05 -8.72 6.46
CA PRO A 111 14.91 -9.65 6.38
C PRO A 111 14.52 -10.28 7.73
N GLU A 112 15.47 -10.42 8.64
CA GLU A 112 15.28 -11.01 9.98
C GLU A 112 14.24 -10.22 10.80
N ILE A 113 14.06 -8.93 10.52
CA ILE A 113 13.04 -8.11 11.18
C ILE A 113 11.62 -8.55 10.79
N VAL A 114 11.42 -9.05 9.57
CA VAL A 114 10.10 -9.52 9.12
C VAL A 114 9.67 -10.72 9.94
N GLU A 115 10.56 -11.71 10.12
CA GLU A 115 10.28 -12.90 10.90
C GLU A 115 9.93 -12.55 12.34
N ALA A 116 10.78 -11.75 13.02
CA ALA A 116 10.57 -11.30 14.40
C ALA A 116 9.23 -10.52 14.56
N LEU A 117 8.90 -9.65 13.60
CA LEU A 117 7.65 -8.89 13.63
C LEU A 117 6.42 -9.77 13.34
N CYS A 118 6.52 -10.74 12.44
CA CYS A 118 5.44 -11.69 12.16
C CYS A 118 5.16 -12.60 13.35
N GLU A 119 6.19 -13.01 14.10
CA GLU A 119 6.05 -13.76 15.34
C GLU A 119 5.41 -12.91 16.46
N THR A 120 5.88 -11.65 16.63
CA THR A 120 5.38 -10.74 17.65
C THR A 120 3.96 -10.26 17.36
N PHE A 121 3.63 -9.99 16.09
CA PHE A 121 2.34 -9.46 15.64
C PHE A 121 1.70 -10.33 14.54
N PRO A 122 1.26 -11.55 14.86
CA PRO A 122 0.74 -12.49 13.89
C PRO A 122 -0.39 -11.89 13.04
N ARG A 123 -0.28 -12.02 11.71
CA ARG A 123 -1.27 -11.53 10.72
C ARG A 123 -1.49 -10.01 10.72
N ARG A 124 -0.51 -9.22 11.20
CA ARG A 124 -0.57 -7.76 11.20
C ARG A 124 0.53 -7.09 10.39
N ILE A 125 1.47 -7.86 9.88
CA ILE A 125 2.61 -7.35 9.12
C ILE A 125 2.37 -7.56 7.63
N VAL A 126 2.31 -6.48 6.87
CA VAL A 126 2.28 -6.45 5.41
C VAL A 126 3.67 -6.07 4.93
N VAL A 127 4.19 -6.71 3.89
CA VAL A 127 5.50 -6.34 3.33
C VAL A 127 5.30 -5.73 1.95
N ALA A 128 5.79 -4.50 1.78
CA ALA A 128 5.81 -3.81 0.49
C ALA A 128 7.03 -4.25 -0.32
N VAL A 129 6.77 -4.69 -1.53
CA VAL A 129 7.76 -5.05 -2.56
C VAL A 129 7.56 -4.10 -3.73
N ASP A 130 8.27 -2.99 -3.67
CA ASP A 130 8.25 -1.95 -4.69
C ASP A 130 9.26 -2.31 -5.77
N ALA A 131 8.84 -2.39 -7.04
CA ALA A 131 9.69 -2.88 -8.11
C ALA A 131 9.63 -2.02 -9.36
N ARG A 132 10.76 -1.95 -10.05
CA ARG A 132 10.88 -1.41 -11.41
C ARG A 132 11.49 -2.47 -12.31
N HIS A 133 10.80 -2.80 -13.42
CA HIS A 133 11.24 -3.86 -14.33
C HIS A 133 11.51 -5.20 -13.62
N GLY A 134 10.67 -5.55 -12.61
CA GLY A 134 10.79 -6.78 -11.83
C GLY A 134 11.90 -6.80 -10.78
N LYS A 135 12.69 -5.73 -10.65
CA LYS A 135 13.73 -5.59 -9.62
C LYS A 135 13.28 -4.67 -8.50
N VAL A 136 13.57 -5.09 -7.26
CA VAL A 136 13.14 -4.36 -6.06
C VAL A 136 13.90 -3.05 -5.92
N ALA A 137 13.18 -1.98 -5.59
CA ALA A 137 13.71 -0.67 -5.20
C ALA A 137 13.48 -0.43 -3.70
N VAL A 138 14.40 0.30 -3.08
CA VAL A 138 14.39 0.64 -1.65
C VAL A 138 14.62 2.14 -1.46
N GLU A 139 14.64 2.60 -0.20
CA GLU A 139 14.89 4.01 0.19
C GLU A 139 13.97 5.01 -0.54
N GLY A 140 12.64 4.77 -0.45
CA GLY A 140 11.67 5.62 -1.15
C GLY A 140 11.87 5.61 -2.68
N TRP A 141 12.26 4.45 -3.23
CA TRP A 141 12.45 4.17 -4.66
C TRP A 141 13.69 4.81 -5.31
N THR A 142 14.60 5.33 -4.51
CA THR A 142 15.83 6.00 -4.99
C THR A 142 16.97 5.03 -5.26
N GLU A 143 16.97 3.86 -4.62
CA GLU A 143 18.00 2.84 -4.76
C GLU A 143 17.42 1.58 -5.42
N ALA A 144 17.92 1.23 -6.61
CA ALA A 144 17.56 0.00 -7.31
C ALA A 144 18.45 -1.16 -6.83
N THR A 145 17.86 -2.33 -6.63
CA THR A 145 18.59 -3.56 -6.28
C THR A 145 18.61 -4.53 -7.46
N ALA A 146 19.49 -5.55 -7.41
CA ALA A 146 19.49 -6.67 -8.36
C ALA A 146 18.45 -7.75 -7.98
N ARG A 147 17.78 -7.64 -6.81
CA ARG A 147 16.88 -8.66 -6.25
C ARG A 147 15.59 -8.76 -7.02
N ASP A 148 15.14 -9.97 -7.33
CA ASP A 148 13.87 -10.21 -8.02
C ASP A 148 12.68 -10.03 -7.07
N ALA A 149 11.66 -9.30 -7.52
CA ALA A 149 10.49 -8.97 -6.70
C ALA A 149 9.67 -10.20 -6.32
N VAL A 150 9.57 -11.20 -7.20
CA VAL A 150 8.81 -12.43 -6.94
C VAL A 150 9.53 -13.28 -5.89
N GLU A 151 10.85 -13.37 -5.96
CA GLU A 151 11.65 -14.13 -4.99
C GLU A 151 11.62 -13.46 -3.60
N ILE A 152 11.72 -12.14 -3.55
CA ILE A 152 11.54 -11.40 -2.28
C ILE A 152 10.13 -11.63 -1.71
N GLY A 153 9.09 -11.49 -2.55
CA GLY A 153 7.71 -11.77 -2.13
C GLY A 153 7.55 -13.19 -1.58
N ALA A 154 8.17 -14.18 -2.22
CA ALA A 154 8.14 -15.57 -1.75
C ALA A 154 8.86 -15.74 -0.39
N SER A 155 10.00 -15.09 -0.22
CA SER A 155 10.75 -15.12 1.04
C SER A 155 9.92 -14.55 2.20
N VAL A 156 9.37 -13.35 2.05
CA VAL A 156 8.61 -12.69 3.13
C VAL A 156 7.26 -13.37 3.41
N ALA A 157 6.63 -13.96 2.39
CA ALA A 157 5.44 -14.78 2.59
C ALA A 157 5.78 -16.02 3.44
N GLY A 158 6.93 -16.66 3.22
CA GLY A 158 7.44 -17.77 4.01
C GLY A 158 7.76 -17.40 5.47
N MET A 159 8.09 -16.16 5.74
CA MET A 159 8.32 -15.60 7.10
C MET A 159 7.01 -15.27 7.84
N GLY A 160 5.84 -15.48 7.24
CA GLY A 160 4.55 -15.26 7.90
C GLY A 160 3.92 -13.88 7.66
N ALA A 161 4.34 -13.14 6.63
CA ALA A 161 3.70 -11.89 6.26
C ALA A 161 2.19 -12.09 6.02
N ALA A 162 1.37 -11.18 6.54
CA ALA A 162 -0.09 -11.20 6.39
C ALA A 162 -0.54 -10.99 4.94
N ALA A 163 0.24 -10.23 4.17
CA ALA A 163 0.09 -10.01 2.75
C ALA A 163 1.40 -9.45 2.17
N VAL A 164 1.56 -9.54 0.85
CA VAL A 164 2.60 -8.84 0.10
C VAL A 164 1.94 -7.73 -0.73
N LEU A 165 2.31 -6.49 -0.46
CA LEU A 165 1.91 -5.33 -1.26
C LEU A 165 2.93 -5.17 -2.41
N TYR A 166 2.50 -5.39 -3.63
CA TYR A 166 3.34 -5.25 -4.82
C TYR A 166 3.05 -3.95 -5.55
N THR A 167 4.04 -3.06 -5.65
CA THR A 167 3.93 -1.80 -6.40
C THR A 167 4.86 -1.82 -7.63
N ASP A 168 4.29 -1.63 -8.84
CA ASP A 168 5.11 -1.25 -9.98
C ASP A 168 5.35 0.26 -9.95
N ILE A 169 6.53 0.67 -9.46
CA ILE A 169 6.87 2.09 -9.28
C ILE A 169 7.06 2.85 -10.60
N GLY A 170 7.24 2.15 -11.71
CA GLY A 170 7.26 2.77 -13.03
C GLY A 170 5.87 3.18 -13.52
N ARG A 171 4.84 2.58 -12.95
CA ARG A 171 3.43 2.84 -13.27
C ARG A 171 2.71 3.66 -12.19
N ASP A 172 3.29 3.72 -10.96
CA ASP A 172 2.65 4.43 -9.85
C ASP A 172 2.48 5.91 -10.14
N GLY A 173 1.26 6.41 -9.92
CA GLY A 173 0.88 7.77 -10.25
C GLY A 173 0.82 8.10 -11.75
N MET A 174 1.11 7.18 -12.67
CA MET A 174 1.17 7.44 -14.12
C MET A 174 -0.14 7.17 -14.86
N ARG A 175 -1.08 6.41 -14.25
CA ARG A 175 -2.36 6.04 -14.87
C ARG A 175 -2.18 5.33 -16.23
N THR A 176 -1.23 4.41 -16.30
CA THR A 176 -0.90 3.65 -17.53
C THR A 176 -1.38 2.21 -17.50
N GLY A 177 -2.21 1.87 -16.52
CA GLY A 177 -2.67 0.51 -16.22
C GLY A 177 -1.70 -0.23 -15.27
N PRO A 178 -2.21 -1.20 -14.47
CA PRO A 178 -1.42 -1.98 -13.54
C PRO A 178 -0.48 -2.97 -14.25
N ASN A 179 0.54 -3.47 -13.54
CA ASN A 179 1.41 -4.53 -14.04
C ASN A 179 0.78 -5.91 -13.80
N LEU A 180 -0.09 -6.34 -14.70
CA LEU A 180 -0.87 -7.57 -14.56
C LEU A 180 0.02 -8.83 -14.56
N GLU A 181 1.04 -8.86 -15.42
CA GLU A 181 1.92 -10.03 -15.54
C GLU A 181 2.71 -10.28 -14.25
N ALA A 182 3.38 -9.24 -13.74
CA ALA A 182 4.17 -9.36 -12.52
C ALA A 182 3.28 -9.67 -11.30
N THR A 183 2.10 -9.03 -11.20
CA THR A 183 1.13 -9.30 -10.14
C THR A 183 0.66 -10.76 -10.20
N ALA A 184 0.32 -11.28 -11.38
CA ALA A 184 -0.13 -12.68 -11.53
C ALA A 184 0.99 -13.68 -11.23
N ARG A 185 2.23 -13.40 -11.62
CA ARG A 185 3.40 -14.24 -11.28
C ARG A 185 3.57 -14.31 -9.76
N LEU A 186 3.54 -13.17 -9.09
CA LEU A 186 3.66 -13.09 -7.65
C LEU A 186 2.52 -13.83 -6.96
N ALA A 187 1.25 -13.57 -7.34
CA ALA A 187 0.08 -14.20 -6.74
C ALA A 187 0.14 -15.74 -6.81
N ARG A 188 0.53 -16.28 -7.96
CA ARG A 188 0.72 -17.74 -8.10
C ARG A 188 1.87 -18.27 -7.25
N ARG A 189 2.97 -17.52 -7.14
CA ARG A 189 4.19 -17.96 -6.44
C ARG A 189 4.04 -18.04 -4.94
N ILE A 190 3.25 -17.11 -4.35
CA ILE A 190 3.14 -16.97 -2.89
C ILE A 190 1.82 -17.50 -2.31
N ALA A 191 0.94 -18.05 -3.12
CA ALA A 191 -0.32 -18.61 -2.63
C ALA A 191 -0.03 -19.62 -1.49
N PRO A 192 -0.79 -19.59 -0.37
CA PRO A 192 -2.02 -18.83 -0.13
C PRO A 192 -1.83 -17.41 0.45
N CYS A 193 -0.60 -16.89 0.57
CA CYS A 193 -0.37 -15.54 1.06
C CYS A 193 -1.01 -14.51 0.10
N PRO A 194 -1.84 -13.57 0.59
CA PRO A 194 -2.51 -12.59 -0.25
C PRO A 194 -1.55 -11.62 -0.92
N VAL A 195 -1.85 -11.25 -2.19
CA VAL A 195 -1.20 -10.14 -2.89
C VAL A 195 -2.13 -8.92 -2.89
N ILE A 196 -1.61 -7.78 -2.48
CA ILE A 196 -2.21 -6.46 -2.63
C ILE A 196 -1.52 -5.80 -3.83
N ALA A 197 -2.25 -5.57 -4.92
CA ALA A 197 -1.69 -4.88 -6.10
C ALA A 197 -1.67 -3.37 -5.88
N SER A 198 -0.66 -2.68 -6.41
CA SER A 198 -0.53 -1.22 -6.33
C SER A 198 0.15 -0.65 -7.58
N GLY A 199 -0.21 0.60 -7.90
CA GLY A 199 0.37 1.36 -9.01
C GLY A 199 -0.35 1.18 -10.34
N GLY A 200 -0.55 2.30 -11.05
CA GLY A 200 -0.98 2.34 -12.45
C GLY A 200 -2.48 2.37 -12.71
N VAL A 201 -3.36 1.99 -11.79
CA VAL A 201 -4.82 1.98 -12.03
C VAL A 201 -5.29 3.34 -12.54
N ALA A 202 -5.99 3.33 -13.70
CA ALA A 202 -6.42 4.52 -14.41
C ALA A 202 -7.93 4.56 -14.67
N ARG A 203 -8.57 3.41 -14.86
CA ARG A 203 -9.95 3.23 -15.25
C ARG A 203 -10.57 2.02 -14.56
N LEU A 204 -11.90 1.91 -14.58
CA LEU A 204 -12.62 0.82 -13.90
C LEU A 204 -12.28 -0.57 -14.46
N GLU A 205 -11.98 -0.68 -15.74
CA GLU A 205 -11.59 -1.95 -16.37
C GLU A 205 -10.30 -2.52 -15.80
N ASP A 206 -9.38 -1.66 -15.35
CA ASP A 206 -8.13 -2.08 -14.71
C ASP A 206 -8.38 -2.90 -13.42
N ILE A 207 -9.53 -2.68 -12.76
CA ILE A 207 -9.98 -3.45 -11.59
C ILE A 207 -10.29 -4.90 -12.00
N ASP A 208 -10.99 -5.10 -13.12
CA ASP A 208 -11.28 -6.44 -13.63
C ASP A 208 -10.01 -7.17 -14.03
N ASP A 209 -9.12 -6.46 -14.73
CA ASP A 209 -7.85 -7.04 -15.18
C ASP A 209 -6.98 -7.41 -13.98
N THR A 210 -6.90 -6.55 -12.94
CA THR A 210 -6.19 -6.86 -11.71
C THR A 210 -6.79 -8.07 -10.99
N ARG A 211 -8.13 -8.18 -10.92
CA ARG A 211 -8.80 -9.33 -10.32
C ARG A 211 -8.43 -10.64 -10.99
N ARG A 212 -8.30 -10.67 -12.32
CA ARG A 212 -7.89 -11.87 -13.08
C ARG A 212 -6.48 -12.34 -12.77
N THR A 213 -5.64 -11.49 -12.18
CA THR A 213 -4.29 -11.89 -11.73
C THR A 213 -4.29 -12.80 -10.51
N GLY A 214 -5.40 -12.88 -9.77
CA GLY A 214 -5.50 -13.56 -8.48
C GLY A 214 -5.12 -12.66 -7.29
N ALA A 215 -4.92 -11.37 -7.50
CA ALA A 215 -4.71 -10.42 -6.41
C ALA A 215 -5.93 -10.36 -5.47
N PHE A 216 -5.66 -10.34 -4.17
CA PHE A 216 -6.68 -10.23 -3.12
C PHE A 216 -7.35 -8.86 -3.11
N SER A 217 -6.54 -7.81 -3.30
CA SER A 217 -7.00 -6.42 -3.28
C SER A 217 -6.14 -5.55 -4.19
N VAL A 218 -6.60 -4.32 -4.42
CA VAL A 218 -5.85 -3.29 -5.13
C VAL A 218 -5.90 -1.97 -4.38
N VAL A 219 -4.74 -1.34 -4.24
CA VAL A 219 -4.59 0.03 -3.73
C VAL A 219 -4.82 1.01 -4.88
N ILE A 220 -5.73 1.98 -4.67
CA ILE A 220 -6.05 2.99 -5.65
C ILE A 220 -5.88 4.38 -5.02
N GLY A 221 -5.00 5.16 -5.61
CA GLY A 221 -4.75 6.54 -5.19
C GLY A 221 -5.20 7.54 -6.25
N ARG A 222 -4.29 7.93 -7.15
CA ARG A 222 -4.43 9.06 -8.07
C ARG A 222 -5.72 9.05 -8.89
N ALA A 223 -6.17 7.91 -9.36
CA ALA A 223 -7.39 7.80 -10.17
C ALA A 223 -8.64 8.30 -9.42
N ILE A 224 -8.74 8.04 -8.11
CA ILE A 224 -9.83 8.54 -7.25
C ILE A 224 -9.71 10.06 -7.07
N TYR A 225 -8.54 10.56 -6.73
CA TYR A 225 -8.30 11.99 -6.48
C TYR A 225 -8.51 12.86 -7.72
N GLU A 226 -8.24 12.34 -8.90
CA GLU A 226 -8.43 13.05 -10.17
C GLU A 226 -9.81 12.80 -10.79
N GLY A 227 -10.71 12.09 -10.07
CA GLY A 227 -12.10 11.91 -10.48
C GLY A 227 -12.29 11.01 -11.70
N ALA A 228 -11.35 10.08 -11.97
CA ALA A 228 -11.54 9.10 -13.03
C ALA A 228 -12.73 8.18 -12.74
N PHE A 229 -12.93 7.86 -11.48
CA PHE A 229 -14.09 7.15 -10.92
C PHE A 229 -14.13 7.37 -9.40
N THR A 230 -15.27 7.06 -8.78
CA THR A 230 -15.42 7.15 -7.31
C THR A 230 -15.05 5.83 -6.63
N VAL A 231 -14.86 5.86 -5.30
CA VAL A 231 -14.61 4.65 -4.49
C VAL A 231 -15.80 3.69 -4.59
N GLU A 232 -17.03 4.21 -4.56
CA GLU A 232 -18.26 3.41 -4.72
C GLU A 232 -18.28 2.69 -6.06
N GLN A 233 -17.93 3.38 -7.15
CA GLN A 233 -17.86 2.79 -8.48
C GLN A 233 -16.81 1.68 -8.56
N ALA A 234 -15.64 1.90 -7.93
CA ALA A 234 -14.58 0.90 -7.86
C ALA A 234 -15.02 -0.35 -7.09
N ILE A 235 -15.67 -0.18 -5.94
CA ILE A 235 -16.20 -1.27 -5.11
C ILE A 235 -17.29 -2.03 -5.87
N ALA A 236 -18.24 -1.33 -6.47
CA ALA A 236 -19.29 -1.94 -7.27
C ALA A 236 -18.70 -2.78 -8.42
N ARG A 237 -17.67 -2.26 -9.11
CA ARG A 237 -16.97 -2.98 -10.17
C ARG A 237 -16.27 -4.24 -9.66
N ALA A 238 -15.59 -4.13 -8.52
CA ALA A 238 -14.86 -5.23 -7.90
C ALA A 238 -15.79 -6.36 -7.40
N ALA A 239 -17.05 -6.05 -7.10
CA ALA A 239 -18.07 -7.00 -6.66
C ALA A 239 -18.72 -7.79 -7.80
N LEU A 240 -18.63 -7.32 -9.06
CA LEU A 240 -19.18 -8.04 -10.21
C LEU A 240 -18.48 -9.39 -10.36
N ALA A 241 -19.26 -10.42 -10.72
CA ALA A 241 -18.68 -11.71 -11.08
C ALA A 241 -17.70 -11.54 -12.27
N PRO A 242 -16.60 -12.31 -12.31
CA PRO A 242 -15.77 -12.32 -13.51
C PRO A 242 -16.65 -12.66 -14.71
N GLY A 243 -16.65 -11.80 -15.72
CA GLY A 243 -17.29 -12.12 -17.01
C GLY A 243 -16.66 -13.39 -17.61
N PRO A 244 -17.41 -14.11 -18.45
CA PRO A 244 -16.94 -15.31 -19.10
C PRO A 244 -15.67 -15.10 -19.91
#